data_a56215726f27b091d2fcb143d5cfa814
#
_entry.id   a56215726f27b091d2fcb143d5cfa814
#
_cell.length_a   1.000
_cell.length_b   1.000
_cell.length_c   1.000
_cell.angle_alpha   90.00
_cell.angle_beta   90.00
_cell.angle_gamma   90.00
#
_symmetry.space_group_name_H-M   'P 1'
#
loop_
_entity.id
_entity.type
_entity.pdbx_description
1 polymer ?
#
loop_
_entity_poly.entity_id
_entity_poly.type
_entity_poly.pdbx_seq_one_letter_code
_entity_poly.pdbx_strand_id
1 'polypeptide(L)'
;MTRASGRTIQLLSLSLLLLVASVSCRPRVRTTSLGEVVIPDHLTSPQERQSYLIDHYWDREEAQPTTSDSLLVHKVKDFCGLIQGAPTTQVRRSLLRSLEAFGDEGLPLALSTYRDQLFRPESPLYDERLYSFILDWERRSMKVDSARRVEALLSLARLQHNRVGSTAQDFRFYMSDTSLMKLSEVNAPYTLLFLQVDSDRKERLWASELKASKSLQALIQKRTLQPLMIYTCQARPDSLQRSLFTGAILAPDSAGLIATQRRYDLSRGSVLYLLDQKKTVLLRNTSIPKVASYLDIYEKQTSPDRTP
;
A
#
# COMPACT_ATOMS: atom_id res chain seq x y z
N MET A 1 25.35 -68.22 -53.33
CA MET A 1 23.99 -67.75 -53.05
C MET A 1 23.84 -67.73 -51.50
N THR A 2 23.75 -66.65 -50.76
CA THR A 2 23.04 -65.42 -50.85
C THR A 2 23.62 -64.40 -49.81
N ARG A 3 24.22 -63.33 -50.29
CA ARG A 3 24.63 -62.19 -49.45
C ARG A 3 23.76 -60.93 -49.82
N ALA A 4 22.55 -60.82 -49.31
CA ALA A 4 21.69 -59.64 -49.58
C ALA A 4 20.74 -59.28 -48.48
N SER A 5 20.99 -59.66 -47.21
CA SER A 5 20.03 -59.38 -46.12
C SER A 5 20.50 -58.35 -45.08
N GLY A 6 21.76 -57.90 -45.11
CA GLY A 6 22.33 -57.06 -44.07
C GLY A 6 22.18 -55.53 -44.29
N ARG A 7 21.98 -55.05 -45.51
CA ARG A 7 21.98 -53.62 -45.82
C ARG A 7 20.60 -52.95 -45.69
N THR A 8 19.52 -53.67 -45.84
CA THR A 8 18.16 -53.16 -45.72
C THR A 8 17.73 -52.99 -44.28
N ILE A 9 18.22 -53.77 -43.33
CA ILE A 9 17.92 -53.66 -41.91
C ILE A 9 18.65 -52.46 -41.30
N GLN A 10 19.85 -52.10 -41.73
CA GLN A 10 20.60 -50.94 -41.27
C GLN A 10 20.00 -49.61 -41.75
N LEU A 11 19.40 -49.54 -42.92
CA LEU A 11 18.74 -48.32 -43.43
C LEU A 11 17.41 -48.10 -42.80
N LEU A 12 16.64 -49.09 -42.35
CA LEU A 12 15.40 -48.98 -41.62
C LEU A 12 15.63 -48.58 -40.17
N SER A 13 16.71 -48.98 -39.52
CA SER A 13 17.06 -48.55 -38.17
C SER A 13 17.55 -47.11 -38.13
N LEU A 14 18.24 -46.62 -39.16
CA LEU A 14 18.72 -45.25 -39.26
C LEU A 14 17.58 -44.24 -39.52
N SER A 15 16.56 -44.62 -40.33
CA SER A 15 15.40 -43.80 -40.60
C SER A 15 14.44 -43.70 -39.38
N LEU A 16 14.35 -44.74 -38.56
CA LEU A 16 13.56 -44.74 -37.33
C LEU A 16 14.22 -43.88 -36.22
N LEU A 17 15.58 -43.84 -36.19
CA LEU A 17 16.32 -42.99 -35.25
C LEU A 17 16.19 -41.47 -35.59
N LEU A 18 16.06 -41.13 -36.88
CA LEU A 18 15.86 -39.76 -37.35
C LEU A 18 14.42 -39.26 -37.10
N LEU A 19 13.42 -40.15 -37.03
CA LEU A 19 12.04 -39.77 -36.72
C LEU A 19 11.80 -39.49 -35.22
N VAL A 20 12.62 -40.06 -34.32
CA VAL A 20 12.52 -39.84 -32.87
C VAL A 20 13.19 -38.53 -32.43
N ALA A 21 14.14 -38.00 -33.24
CA ALA A 21 14.85 -36.76 -32.93
C ALA A 21 14.03 -35.48 -33.24
N SER A 22 12.89 -35.57 -33.94
CA SER A 22 12.07 -34.41 -34.33
C SER A 22 10.92 -34.07 -33.37
N VAL A 23 10.76 -34.79 -32.27
CA VAL A 23 9.64 -34.59 -31.33
C VAL A 23 10.04 -33.80 -30.03
N SER A 24 11.27 -33.32 -29.91
CA SER A 24 11.76 -32.66 -28.66
C SER A 24 12.07 -31.18 -28.77
N CYS A 25 11.37 -30.45 -29.62
CA CYS A 25 11.30 -28.97 -29.47
C CYS A 25 9.91 -28.55 -28.98
N ARG A 26 9.53 -28.99 -27.79
CA ARG A 26 8.50 -28.21 -27.03
C ARG A 26 9.18 -26.92 -26.59
N PRO A 27 8.64 -25.73 -26.95
CA PRO A 27 9.16 -24.51 -26.42
C PRO A 27 9.09 -24.63 -24.92
N ARG A 28 10.22 -24.48 -24.24
CA ARG A 28 10.32 -24.44 -22.79
C ARG A 28 9.65 -23.13 -22.39
N VAL A 29 8.34 -23.18 -22.09
CA VAL A 29 7.63 -22.09 -21.48
C VAL A 29 8.40 -21.75 -20.22
N ARG A 30 9.12 -20.65 -20.21
CA ARG A 30 9.70 -20.10 -19.00
C ARG A 30 8.50 -19.67 -18.15
N THR A 31 8.05 -20.53 -17.27
CA THR A 31 7.16 -20.18 -16.18
C THR A 31 7.90 -19.16 -15.32
N THR A 32 7.60 -17.90 -15.52
CA THR A 32 7.94 -16.86 -14.56
C THR A 32 7.15 -17.17 -13.30
N SER A 33 7.73 -16.91 -12.11
CA SER A 33 7.12 -17.10 -10.79
C SER A 33 5.83 -16.31 -10.56
N LEU A 34 5.42 -15.48 -11.50
CA LEU A 34 4.19 -14.69 -11.57
C LEU A 34 3.03 -15.55 -12.15
N GLY A 35 2.82 -16.76 -11.63
CA GLY A 35 1.69 -17.62 -12.00
C GLY A 35 1.51 -17.74 -13.52
N GLU A 36 1.37 -18.81 -14.03
CA GLU A 36 1.02 -19.45 -15.30
C GLU A 36 0.39 -18.61 -16.44
N VAL A 37 0.42 -17.26 -16.37
CA VAL A 37 -0.05 -16.37 -17.45
C VAL A 37 1.03 -16.28 -18.52
N VAL A 38 0.76 -16.81 -19.71
CA VAL A 38 1.65 -16.71 -20.88
C VAL A 38 1.42 -15.35 -21.54
N ILE A 39 2.44 -14.48 -21.49
CA ILE A 39 2.38 -13.18 -22.14
C ILE A 39 2.66 -13.36 -23.63
N PRO A 40 1.78 -12.85 -24.53
CA PRO A 40 2.02 -12.90 -25.97
C PRO A 40 3.29 -12.15 -26.38
N ASP A 41 4.07 -12.73 -27.32
CA ASP A 41 5.38 -12.19 -27.75
C ASP A 41 5.28 -10.80 -28.40
N HIS A 42 4.13 -10.44 -28.98
CA HIS A 42 3.92 -9.13 -29.61
C HIS A 42 3.79 -7.97 -28.58
N LEU A 43 3.55 -8.27 -27.30
CA LEU A 43 3.52 -7.28 -26.23
C LEU A 43 4.96 -6.98 -25.77
N THR A 44 5.53 -5.89 -26.27
CA THR A 44 6.93 -5.56 -26.05
C THR A 44 7.16 -4.52 -24.96
N SER A 45 6.22 -3.59 -24.77
CA SER A 45 6.37 -2.55 -23.73
C SER A 45 6.08 -3.09 -22.33
N PRO A 46 6.81 -2.62 -21.29
CA PRO A 46 6.54 -3.02 -19.89
C PRO A 46 5.10 -2.73 -19.47
N GLN A 47 4.53 -1.62 -19.93
CA GLN A 47 3.16 -1.20 -19.58
C GLN A 47 2.10 -2.12 -20.20
N GLU A 48 2.27 -2.51 -21.47
CA GLU A 48 1.36 -3.46 -22.14
C GLU A 48 1.42 -4.83 -21.47
N ARG A 49 2.62 -5.29 -21.13
CA ARG A 49 2.82 -6.56 -20.42
C ARG A 49 2.20 -6.55 -19.04
N GLN A 50 2.39 -5.46 -18.28
CA GLN A 50 1.75 -5.26 -16.97
C GLN A 50 0.23 -5.26 -17.10
N SER A 51 -0.31 -4.51 -18.05
CA SER A 51 -1.75 -4.43 -18.30
C SER A 51 -2.33 -5.80 -18.64
N TYR A 52 -1.69 -6.56 -19.54
CA TYR A 52 -2.08 -7.90 -19.90
C TYR A 52 -2.06 -8.85 -18.69
N LEU A 53 -0.99 -8.81 -17.89
CA LEU A 53 -0.90 -9.62 -16.68
C LEU A 53 -2.01 -9.30 -15.68
N ILE A 54 -2.33 -8.02 -15.46
CA ILE A 54 -3.41 -7.61 -14.55
C ILE A 54 -4.77 -8.14 -15.01
N ASP A 55 -5.05 -8.08 -16.32
CA ASP A 55 -6.34 -8.51 -16.87
C ASP A 55 -6.51 -10.04 -16.84
N HIS A 56 -5.39 -10.81 -16.93
CA HIS A 56 -5.41 -12.26 -17.02
C HIS A 56 -4.91 -12.99 -15.77
N TYR A 57 -4.56 -12.25 -14.72
CA TYR A 57 -3.93 -12.83 -13.52
C TYR A 57 -4.80 -13.89 -12.84
N TRP A 58 -6.11 -13.69 -12.85
CA TRP A 58 -7.08 -14.53 -12.15
C TRP A 58 -7.82 -15.54 -13.03
N ASP A 59 -7.50 -15.62 -14.34
CA ASP A 59 -8.17 -16.52 -15.29
C ASP A 59 -8.14 -17.99 -14.82
N ARG A 60 -7.03 -18.44 -14.28
CA ARG A 60 -6.92 -19.80 -13.77
C ARG A 60 -7.63 -20.00 -12.44
N GLU A 61 -7.63 -19.00 -11.58
CA GLU A 61 -8.32 -19.05 -10.29
C GLU A 61 -9.84 -19.23 -10.47
N GLU A 62 -10.41 -18.58 -11.49
CA GLU A 62 -11.81 -18.76 -11.86
C GLU A 62 -12.11 -20.17 -12.37
N ALA A 63 -11.18 -20.78 -13.11
CA ALA A 63 -11.34 -22.11 -13.66
C ALA A 63 -11.06 -23.23 -12.64
N GLN A 64 -10.09 -23.02 -11.76
CA GLN A 64 -9.62 -23.96 -10.75
C GLN A 64 -9.14 -23.22 -9.49
N PRO A 65 -10.01 -23.00 -8.50
CA PRO A 65 -9.64 -22.32 -7.27
C PRO A 65 -8.47 -22.98 -6.54
N THR A 66 -7.55 -22.16 -6.05
CA THR A 66 -6.39 -22.63 -5.30
C THR A 66 -6.81 -23.16 -3.93
N THR A 67 -6.45 -24.41 -3.61
CA THR A 67 -6.73 -25.05 -2.32
C THR A 67 -5.59 -24.92 -1.31
N SER A 68 -4.40 -24.47 -1.75
CA SER A 68 -3.25 -24.26 -0.87
C SER A 68 -3.22 -22.84 -0.32
N ASP A 69 -3.34 -22.68 1.00
CA ASP A 69 -3.27 -21.39 1.70
C ASP A 69 -1.99 -20.62 1.39
N SER A 70 -0.86 -21.29 1.41
CA SER A 70 0.45 -20.66 1.15
C SER A 70 0.54 -20.15 -0.29
N LEU A 71 0.02 -20.88 -1.26
CA LEU A 71 -0.02 -20.45 -2.66
C LEU A 71 -0.98 -19.29 -2.86
N LEU A 72 -2.15 -19.32 -2.21
CA LEU A 72 -3.13 -18.23 -2.25
C LEU A 72 -2.55 -16.92 -1.70
N VAL A 73 -1.88 -16.99 -0.54
CA VAL A 73 -1.19 -15.83 0.05
C VAL A 73 -0.13 -15.26 -0.89
N HIS A 74 0.68 -16.10 -1.54
CA HIS A 74 1.68 -15.66 -2.51
C HIS A 74 1.03 -14.99 -3.72
N LYS A 75 0.00 -15.59 -4.32
CA LYS A 75 -0.73 -15.01 -5.45
C LYS A 75 -1.28 -13.62 -5.13
N VAL A 76 -1.92 -13.45 -3.96
CA VAL A 76 -2.47 -12.16 -3.56
C VAL A 76 -1.36 -11.13 -3.35
N LYS A 77 -0.23 -11.49 -2.72
CA LYS A 77 0.92 -10.60 -2.53
C LYS A 77 1.54 -10.16 -3.86
N ASP A 78 1.78 -11.12 -4.76
CA ASP A 78 2.35 -10.86 -6.08
C ASP A 78 1.43 -9.95 -6.89
N PHE A 79 0.11 -10.19 -6.84
CA PHE A 79 -0.87 -9.33 -7.47
C PHE A 79 -0.87 -7.91 -6.90
N CYS A 80 -0.78 -7.75 -5.57
CA CYS A 80 -0.66 -6.41 -4.95
C CYS A 80 0.60 -5.66 -5.42
N GLY A 81 1.69 -6.36 -5.67
CA GLY A 81 2.90 -5.79 -6.27
C GLY A 81 2.70 -5.41 -7.74
N LEU A 82 2.06 -6.30 -8.52
CA LEU A 82 1.81 -6.13 -9.94
C LEU A 82 0.96 -4.89 -10.26
N ILE A 83 -0.06 -4.60 -9.45
CA ILE A 83 -1.01 -3.51 -9.69
C ILE A 83 -0.47 -2.11 -9.37
N GLN A 84 0.76 -2.00 -8.83
CA GLN A 84 1.33 -0.70 -8.48
C GLN A 84 1.55 0.17 -9.73
N GLY A 85 1.06 1.42 -9.68
CA GLY A 85 1.17 2.37 -10.80
C GLY A 85 0.24 2.09 -11.98
N ALA A 86 -0.54 1.01 -11.99
CA ALA A 86 -1.48 0.69 -13.06
C ALA A 86 -2.75 1.55 -13.00
N PRO A 87 -3.50 1.70 -14.14
CA PRO A 87 -4.73 2.47 -14.18
C PRO A 87 -5.77 1.97 -13.19
N THR A 88 -6.31 2.87 -12.36
CA THR A 88 -7.23 2.54 -11.26
C THR A 88 -8.47 1.75 -11.71
N THR A 89 -9.01 2.06 -12.89
CA THR A 89 -10.20 1.36 -13.43
C THR A 89 -9.90 -0.10 -13.76
N GLN A 90 -8.72 -0.38 -14.30
CA GLN A 90 -8.25 -1.73 -14.58
C GLN A 90 -8.00 -2.50 -13.29
N VAL A 91 -7.27 -1.89 -12.34
CA VAL A 91 -6.99 -2.48 -11.04
C VAL A 91 -8.29 -2.83 -10.30
N ARG A 92 -9.25 -1.89 -10.25
CA ARG A 92 -10.55 -2.15 -9.62
C ARG A 92 -11.24 -3.37 -10.22
N ARG A 93 -11.31 -3.47 -11.56
CA ARG A 93 -11.94 -4.59 -12.26
C ARG A 93 -11.28 -5.92 -11.88
N SER A 94 -9.95 -5.98 -11.93
CA SER A 94 -9.21 -7.19 -11.62
C SER A 94 -9.26 -7.58 -10.13
N LEU A 95 -9.23 -6.60 -9.20
CA LEU A 95 -9.46 -6.84 -7.77
C LEU A 95 -10.83 -7.46 -7.51
N LEU A 96 -11.90 -6.87 -8.08
CA LEU A 96 -13.26 -7.39 -7.88
C LEU A 96 -13.42 -8.78 -8.48
N ARG A 97 -12.79 -9.05 -9.62
CA ARG A 97 -12.77 -10.36 -10.25
C ARG A 97 -12.10 -11.41 -9.35
N SER A 98 -10.99 -11.08 -8.70
CA SER A 98 -10.34 -12.00 -7.75
C SER A 98 -11.26 -12.40 -6.60
N LEU A 99 -12.01 -11.45 -6.04
CA LEU A 99 -12.90 -11.71 -4.90
C LEU A 99 -14.10 -12.62 -5.28
N GLU A 100 -14.51 -12.57 -6.53
CA GLU A 100 -15.55 -13.48 -7.05
C GLU A 100 -15.00 -14.88 -7.36
N ALA A 101 -13.73 -14.95 -7.79
CA ALA A 101 -13.06 -16.22 -8.14
C ALA A 101 -12.72 -17.10 -6.92
N PHE A 102 -12.46 -16.49 -5.76
CA PHE A 102 -12.15 -17.25 -4.54
C PHE A 102 -13.38 -18.01 -4.03
N GLY A 103 -13.19 -19.30 -3.73
CA GLY A 103 -14.17 -20.11 -3.04
C GLY A 103 -14.35 -19.69 -1.57
N ASP A 104 -15.40 -20.19 -0.92
CA ASP A 104 -15.76 -19.83 0.46
C ASP A 104 -14.62 -20.07 1.46
N GLU A 105 -13.80 -21.10 1.26
CA GLU A 105 -12.66 -21.43 2.13
C GLU A 105 -11.48 -20.47 1.92
N GLY A 106 -11.19 -20.07 0.68
CA GLY A 106 -10.05 -19.21 0.34
C GLY A 106 -10.33 -17.72 0.54
N LEU A 107 -11.57 -17.29 0.42
CA LEU A 107 -11.96 -15.88 0.48
C LEU A 107 -11.57 -15.17 1.78
N PRO A 108 -11.75 -15.71 2.99
CA PRO A 108 -11.34 -15.07 4.23
C PRO A 108 -9.83 -14.81 4.29
N LEU A 109 -9.02 -15.77 3.82
CA LEU A 109 -7.57 -15.66 3.77
C LEU A 109 -7.12 -14.62 2.74
N ALA A 110 -7.73 -14.61 1.56
CA ALA A 110 -7.46 -13.61 0.52
C ALA A 110 -7.78 -12.19 1.03
N LEU A 111 -8.95 -11.98 1.65
CA LEU A 111 -9.36 -10.70 2.22
C LEU A 111 -8.42 -10.23 3.34
N SER A 112 -7.95 -11.14 4.21
CA SER A 112 -6.95 -10.79 5.24
C SER A 112 -5.60 -10.42 4.61
N THR A 113 -5.18 -11.13 3.57
CA THR A 113 -3.92 -10.86 2.86
C THR A 113 -3.99 -9.51 2.13
N TYR A 114 -5.09 -9.19 1.44
CA TYR A 114 -5.30 -7.87 0.84
C TYR A 114 -5.25 -6.75 1.89
N ARG A 115 -5.88 -6.96 3.05
CA ARG A 115 -5.81 -6.01 4.16
C ARG A 115 -4.37 -5.77 4.60
N ASP A 116 -3.60 -6.82 4.78
CA ASP A 116 -2.21 -6.73 5.22
C ASP A 116 -1.32 -6.03 4.18
N GLN A 117 -1.59 -6.19 2.89
CA GLN A 117 -0.81 -5.56 1.83
C GLN A 117 -1.27 -4.12 1.54
N LEU A 118 -2.56 -3.87 1.41
CA LEU A 118 -3.09 -2.59 0.91
C LEU A 118 -3.62 -1.66 2.00
N PHE A 119 -3.86 -2.15 3.22
CA PHE A 119 -4.52 -1.37 4.27
C PHE A 119 -3.75 -1.31 5.60
N ARG A 120 -2.63 -1.98 5.72
CA ARG A 120 -1.72 -1.83 6.85
C ARG A 120 -0.72 -0.71 6.54
N PRO A 121 -0.64 0.38 7.35
CA PRO A 121 0.23 1.53 7.06
C PRO A 121 1.71 1.19 6.93
N GLU A 122 2.17 0.13 7.60
CA GLU A 122 3.55 -0.36 7.55
C GLU A 122 3.87 -1.09 6.23
N SER A 123 2.86 -1.47 5.46
CA SER A 123 3.08 -2.13 4.18
C SER A 123 3.68 -1.17 3.15
N PRO A 124 4.71 -1.58 2.41
CA PRO A 124 5.24 -0.79 1.29
C PRO A 124 4.20 -0.59 0.17
N LEU A 125 3.19 -1.48 0.09
CA LEU A 125 2.12 -1.46 -0.91
C LEU A 125 0.84 -0.78 -0.41
N TYR A 126 0.90 -0.08 0.75
CA TYR A 126 -0.26 0.58 1.34
C TYR A 126 -0.91 1.57 0.36
N ASP A 127 -2.17 1.31 0.03
CA ASP A 127 -3.04 2.19 -0.80
C ASP A 127 -4.51 2.05 -0.35
N GLU A 128 -4.98 3.00 0.47
CA GLU A 128 -6.36 3.04 0.98
C GLU A 128 -7.40 3.15 -0.14
N ARG A 129 -7.05 3.79 -1.26
CA ARG A 129 -7.94 3.93 -2.41
C ARG A 129 -8.21 2.58 -3.05
N LEU A 130 -7.18 1.77 -3.26
CA LEU A 130 -7.33 0.41 -3.80
C LEU A 130 -8.09 -0.48 -2.82
N TYR A 131 -7.76 -0.41 -1.53
CA TYR A 131 -8.46 -1.20 -0.51
C TYR A 131 -9.93 -0.78 -0.35
N SER A 132 -10.28 0.48 -0.62
CA SER A 132 -11.67 0.94 -0.58
C SER A 132 -12.58 0.19 -1.55
N PHE A 133 -12.06 -0.33 -2.67
CA PHE A 133 -12.84 -1.17 -3.60
C PHE A 133 -13.19 -2.52 -2.99
N ILE A 134 -12.28 -3.09 -2.20
CA ILE A 134 -12.50 -4.34 -1.47
C ILE A 134 -13.56 -4.11 -0.38
N LEU A 135 -13.44 -3.04 0.41
CA LEU A 135 -14.43 -2.68 1.43
C LEU A 135 -15.82 -2.43 0.82
N ASP A 136 -15.88 -1.78 -0.35
CA ASP A 136 -17.13 -1.54 -1.06
C ASP A 136 -17.77 -2.83 -1.56
N TRP A 137 -16.97 -3.82 -1.96
CA TRP A 137 -17.42 -5.16 -2.29
C TRP A 137 -17.90 -5.92 -1.02
N GLU A 138 -17.08 -5.94 0.05
CA GLU A 138 -17.42 -6.64 1.31
C GLU A 138 -18.77 -6.18 1.87
N ARG A 139 -19.04 -4.85 1.93
CA ARG A 139 -20.30 -4.33 2.47
C ARG A 139 -21.55 -4.77 1.70
N ARG A 140 -21.41 -5.19 0.44
CA ARG A 140 -22.50 -5.60 -0.45
C ARG A 140 -22.57 -7.10 -0.69
N SER A 141 -21.47 -7.83 -0.44
CA SER A 141 -21.35 -9.23 -0.76
C SER A 141 -22.10 -10.11 0.23
N MET A 142 -22.79 -11.12 -0.29
CA MET A 142 -23.39 -12.18 0.52
C MET A 142 -22.40 -13.30 0.87
N LYS A 143 -21.20 -13.29 0.27
CA LYS A 143 -20.11 -14.24 0.59
C LYS A 143 -19.43 -13.95 1.93
N VAL A 144 -19.73 -12.81 2.57
CA VAL A 144 -19.19 -12.45 3.88
C VAL A 144 -20.32 -12.30 4.90
N ASP A 145 -20.01 -12.57 6.17
CA ASP A 145 -20.97 -12.46 7.25
C ASP A 145 -21.43 -11.01 7.52
N SER A 146 -22.50 -10.86 8.30
CA SER A 146 -23.08 -9.55 8.59
C SER A 146 -22.15 -8.64 9.39
N ALA A 147 -21.34 -9.19 10.31
CA ALA A 147 -20.42 -8.40 11.13
C ALA A 147 -19.35 -7.79 10.24
N ARG A 148 -18.80 -8.55 9.30
CA ARG A 148 -17.81 -8.08 8.34
C ARG A 148 -18.37 -7.02 7.38
N ARG A 149 -19.63 -7.17 6.92
CA ARG A 149 -20.31 -6.14 6.11
C ARG A 149 -20.44 -4.81 6.86
N VAL A 150 -20.83 -4.87 8.15
CA VAL A 150 -20.92 -3.68 9.02
C VAL A 150 -19.55 -3.04 9.23
N GLU A 151 -18.51 -3.83 9.50
CA GLU A 151 -17.15 -3.32 9.67
C GLU A 151 -16.62 -2.67 8.39
N ALA A 152 -16.90 -3.24 7.22
CA ALA A 152 -16.55 -2.65 5.94
C ALA A 152 -17.25 -1.30 5.72
N LEU A 153 -18.54 -1.19 6.06
CA LEU A 153 -19.30 0.06 6.00
C LEU A 153 -18.69 1.13 6.91
N LEU A 154 -18.37 0.77 8.16
CA LEU A 154 -17.75 1.69 9.13
C LEU A 154 -16.35 2.12 8.67
N SER A 155 -15.57 1.19 8.10
CA SER A 155 -14.24 1.48 7.56
C SER A 155 -14.31 2.44 6.38
N LEU A 156 -15.27 2.25 5.46
CA LEU A 156 -15.50 3.20 4.37
C LEU A 156 -15.88 4.59 4.87
N ALA A 157 -16.74 4.68 5.89
CA ALA A 157 -17.10 5.96 6.50
C ALA A 157 -15.86 6.66 7.08
N ARG A 158 -15.00 5.93 7.82
CA ARG A 158 -13.73 6.48 8.36
C ARG A 158 -12.79 6.94 7.25
N LEU A 159 -12.74 6.26 6.11
CA LEU A 159 -11.92 6.66 4.97
C LEU A 159 -12.36 7.97 4.32
N GLN A 160 -13.59 8.43 4.56
CA GLN A 160 -14.06 9.75 4.08
C GLN A 160 -13.48 10.92 4.88
N HIS A 161 -13.03 10.68 6.13
CA HIS A 161 -12.45 11.73 6.97
C HIS A 161 -10.99 12.01 6.58
N ASN A 162 -10.63 13.28 6.50
CA ASN A 162 -9.25 13.72 6.24
C ASN A 162 -8.59 13.02 5.03
N ARG A 163 -9.32 12.91 3.91
CA ARG A 163 -8.76 12.30 2.68
C ARG A 163 -7.66 13.18 2.10
N VAL A 164 -6.71 12.55 1.41
CA VAL A 164 -5.72 13.29 0.61
C VAL A 164 -6.45 14.23 -0.37
N GLY A 165 -6.04 15.49 -0.40
CA GLY A 165 -6.66 16.55 -1.17
C GLY A 165 -7.83 17.27 -0.47
N SER A 166 -8.35 16.78 0.68
CA SER A 166 -9.36 17.48 1.47
C SER A 166 -8.72 18.30 2.60
N THR A 167 -9.42 19.34 3.09
CA THR A 167 -9.00 20.05 4.28
C THR A 167 -9.13 19.14 5.51
N ALA A 168 -8.08 19.06 6.31
CA ALA A 168 -8.07 18.33 7.57
C ALA A 168 -9.12 18.91 8.53
N GLN A 169 -9.82 18.04 9.28
CA GLN A 169 -10.77 18.48 10.29
C GLN A 169 -10.05 19.28 11.39
N ASP A 170 -10.51 20.50 11.63
CA ASP A 170 -9.92 21.38 12.62
C ASP A 170 -10.24 20.94 14.05
N PHE A 171 -9.30 21.17 14.97
CA PHE A 171 -9.45 20.90 16.40
C PHE A 171 -8.67 21.91 17.22
N ARG A 172 -8.99 21.99 18.52
CA ARG A 172 -8.31 22.84 19.47
C ARG A 172 -7.38 22.02 20.36
N PHE A 173 -6.26 22.62 20.75
CA PHE A 173 -5.29 22.04 21.69
C PHE A 173 -4.68 23.13 22.56
N TYR A 174 -4.19 22.75 23.74
CA TYR A 174 -3.54 23.68 24.65
C TYR A 174 -2.03 23.66 24.42
N MET A 175 -1.44 24.85 24.32
CA MET A 175 -0.01 25.03 24.34
C MET A 175 0.55 24.87 25.76
N SER A 176 1.87 24.79 25.89
CA SER A 176 2.55 24.68 27.19
C SER A 176 2.29 25.84 28.15
N ASP A 177 1.96 27.01 27.63
CA ASP A 177 1.58 28.25 28.38
C ASP A 177 0.09 28.30 28.68
N THR A 178 -0.66 27.22 28.47
CA THR A 178 -2.12 27.14 28.65
C THR A 178 -2.95 27.94 27.63
N SER A 179 -2.32 28.58 26.63
CA SER A 179 -3.04 29.23 25.54
C SER A 179 -3.72 28.20 24.65
N LEU A 180 -4.93 28.51 24.18
CA LEU A 180 -5.72 27.66 23.31
C LEU A 180 -5.42 28.00 21.84
N MET A 181 -4.99 27.01 21.06
CA MET A 181 -4.69 27.14 19.64
C MET A 181 -5.52 26.16 18.83
N LYS A 182 -5.80 26.47 17.56
CA LYS A 182 -6.42 25.54 16.60
C LYS A 182 -5.37 25.02 15.64
N LEU A 183 -5.64 23.83 15.04
CA LEU A 183 -4.82 23.31 13.96
C LEU A 183 -4.71 24.31 12.80
N SER A 184 -5.80 24.98 12.44
CA SER A 184 -5.84 26.00 11.39
C SER A 184 -4.96 27.22 11.67
N GLU A 185 -4.64 27.50 12.93
CA GLU A 185 -3.81 28.63 13.36
C GLU A 185 -2.30 28.31 13.35
N VAL A 186 -1.91 27.06 13.15
CA VAL A 186 -0.49 26.67 13.01
C VAL A 186 0.08 27.25 11.72
N ASN A 187 0.85 28.34 11.87
CA ASN A 187 1.39 29.08 10.72
C ASN A 187 2.72 28.50 10.24
N ALA A 188 2.65 27.56 9.31
CA ALA A 188 3.80 27.02 8.60
C ALA A 188 3.39 26.56 7.20
N PRO A 189 4.27 26.60 6.18
CA PRO A 189 4.01 26.04 4.86
C PRO A 189 3.58 24.58 4.91
N TYR A 190 4.19 23.79 5.81
CA TYR A 190 3.81 22.40 6.05
C TYR A 190 3.64 22.13 7.55
N THR A 191 2.64 21.33 7.90
CA THR A 191 2.45 20.82 9.26
C THR A 191 2.59 19.30 9.25
N LEU A 192 3.51 18.76 10.04
CA LEU A 192 3.66 17.33 10.26
C LEU A 192 2.90 16.97 11.53
N LEU A 193 1.68 16.48 11.36
CA LEU A 193 0.75 16.21 12.44
C LEU A 193 0.86 14.77 12.92
N PHE A 194 1.31 14.58 14.15
CA PHE A 194 1.32 13.31 14.87
C PHE A 194 0.12 13.25 15.80
N LEU A 195 -0.72 12.25 15.67
CA LEU A 195 -1.79 11.95 16.63
C LEU A 195 -1.43 10.66 17.36
N GLN A 196 -1.00 10.82 18.60
CA GLN A 196 -0.49 9.76 19.45
C GLN A 196 -1.59 9.24 20.38
N VAL A 197 -1.94 7.95 20.26
CA VAL A 197 -2.99 7.31 21.06
C VAL A 197 -2.40 6.54 22.23
N ASP A 198 -1.31 5.83 21.99
CA ASP A 198 -0.60 4.98 22.94
C ASP A 198 0.90 5.29 22.94
N SER A 199 1.60 5.00 24.04
CA SER A 199 3.07 5.07 24.11
C SER A 199 3.69 3.86 23.44
N ASP A 200 3.47 3.71 22.14
CA ASP A 200 3.90 2.55 21.40
C ASP A 200 5.27 2.73 20.70
N ARG A 201 5.73 1.64 20.10
CA ARG A 201 7.01 1.55 19.39
C ARG A 201 7.10 2.48 18.17
N LYS A 202 5.96 2.85 17.57
CA LYS A 202 5.89 3.70 16.35
C LYS A 202 6.40 5.10 16.61
N GLU A 203 6.09 5.66 17.75
CA GLU A 203 6.45 7.04 18.09
C GLU A 203 7.94 7.23 18.29
N ARG A 204 8.57 6.26 18.97
CA ARG A 204 10.04 6.27 19.12
C ARG A 204 10.71 6.12 17.75
N LEU A 205 10.12 5.31 16.86
CA LEU A 205 10.61 5.17 15.50
C LEU A 205 10.47 6.49 14.75
N TRP A 206 9.29 7.10 14.72
CA TRP A 206 9.06 8.39 14.06
C TRP A 206 9.97 9.50 14.60
N ALA A 207 10.15 9.58 15.92
CA ALA A 207 11.02 10.55 16.53
C ALA A 207 12.49 10.34 16.12
N SER A 208 12.97 9.11 16.10
CA SER A 208 14.33 8.77 15.68
C SER A 208 14.54 9.02 14.18
N GLU A 209 13.59 8.63 13.34
CA GLU A 209 13.61 8.87 11.90
C GLU A 209 13.57 10.37 11.57
N LEU A 210 12.71 11.14 12.26
CA LEU A 210 12.62 12.59 12.09
C LEU A 210 13.95 13.26 12.45
N LYS A 211 14.56 12.86 13.57
CA LYS A 211 15.86 13.37 14.01
C LYS A 211 17.00 13.00 13.03
N ALA A 212 16.96 11.80 12.48
CA ALA A 212 17.96 11.30 11.54
C ALA A 212 17.84 11.93 10.13
N SER A 213 16.66 12.41 9.75
CA SER A 213 16.42 13.00 8.43
C SER A 213 16.99 14.41 8.32
N LYS A 214 18.13 14.56 7.65
CA LYS A 214 18.78 15.86 7.44
C LYS A 214 17.90 16.85 6.68
N SER A 215 17.16 16.38 5.65
CA SER A 215 16.26 17.24 4.87
C SER A 215 15.12 17.79 5.73
N LEU A 216 14.43 16.93 6.50
CA LEU A 216 13.35 17.37 7.37
C LEU A 216 13.85 18.29 8.50
N GLN A 217 15.02 18.01 9.09
CA GLN A 217 15.63 18.90 10.09
C GLN A 217 15.92 20.28 9.52
N ALA A 218 16.42 20.37 8.30
CA ALA A 218 16.64 21.65 7.64
C ALA A 218 15.34 22.43 7.43
N LEU A 219 14.24 21.75 7.05
CA LEU A 219 12.92 22.38 6.89
C LEU A 219 12.33 22.85 8.22
N ILE A 220 12.54 22.10 9.31
CA ILE A 220 12.13 22.50 10.66
C ILE A 220 12.90 23.75 11.12
N GLN A 221 14.23 23.79 10.92
CA GLN A 221 15.06 24.94 11.25
C GLN A 221 14.66 26.19 10.47
N LYS A 222 14.29 26.05 9.21
CA LYS A 222 13.77 27.13 8.35
C LYS A 222 12.31 27.52 8.66
N ARG A 223 11.66 26.85 9.60
CA ARG A 223 10.21 26.99 9.90
C ARG A 223 9.30 26.71 8.70
N THR A 224 9.79 25.98 7.71
CA THR A 224 9.00 25.52 6.55
C THR A 224 8.15 24.31 6.92
N LEU A 225 8.64 23.45 7.84
CA LEU A 225 7.93 22.30 8.38
C LEU A 225 7.76 22.47 9.88
N GLN A 226 6.50 22.48 10.35
CA GLN A 226 6.17 22.51 11.78
C GLN A 226 5.68 21.15 12.24
N PRO A 227 6.48 20.39 13.02
CA PRO A 227 5.97 19.20 13.70
C PRO A 227 4.99 19.61 14.81
N LEU A 228 3.82 18.98 14.81
CA LEU A 228 2.78 19.12 15.83
C LEU A 228 2.40 17.73 16.33
N MET A 229 2.66 17.46 17.60
CA MET A 229 2.29 16.21 18.25
C MET A 229 1.15 16.46 19.23
N ILE A 230 0.04 15.78 18.98
CA ILE A 230 -1.09 15.71 19.91
C ILE A 230 -1.10 14.33 20.54
N TYR A 231 -1.06 14.25 21.86
CA TYR A 231 -0.99 12.99 22.58
C TYR A 231 -2.14 12.83 23.58
N THR A 232 -2.65 11.61 23.75
CA THR A 232 -3.61 11.29 24.82
C THR A 232 -2.93 11.32 26.19
N CYS A 233 -3.71 11.40 27.27
CA CYS A 233 -3.17 11.40 28.64
C CYS A 233 -2.33 10.15 28.96
N GLN A 234 -2.65 9.01 28.36
CA GLN A 234 -1.94 7.75 28.53
C GLN A 234 -0.62 7.70 27.73
N ALA A 235 -0.55 8.49 26.66
CA ALA A 235 0.58 8.53 25.75
C ALA A 235 1.50 9.75 25.96
N ARG A 236 1.52 10.33 27.16
CA ARG A 236 2.35 11.51 27.46
C ARG A 236 3.82 11.25 27.17
N PRO A 237 4.46 12.04 26.31
CA PRO A 237 5.85 11.88 25.97
C PRO A 237 6.76 11.98 27.19
N ASP A 238 7.67 11.02 27.36
CA ASP A 238 8.72 11.06 28.37
C ASP A 238 9.80 12.09 28.01
N SER A 239 10.81 12.26 28.89
CA SER A 239 11.90 13.22 28.67
C SER A 239 12.73 12.89 27.43
N LEU A 240 12.95 11.59 27.13
CA LEU A 240 13.67 11.15 25.96
C LEU A 240 12.88 11.43 24.67
N GLN A 241 11.60 11.08 24.65
CA GLN A 241 10.73 11.38 23.50
C GLN A 241 10.68 12.89 23.23
N ARG A 242 10.54 13.72 24.28
CA ARG A 242 10.56 15.19 24.11
C ARG A 242 11.87 15.69 23.51
N SER A 243 13.00 15.10 23.89
CA SER A 243 14.31 15.49 23.34
C SER A 243 14.49 15.11 21.85
N LEU A 244 13.75 14.09 21.38
CA LEU A 244 13.78 13.65 19.99
C LEU A 244 12.92 14.52 19.07
N PHE A 245 11.88 15.18 19.60
CA PHE A 245 10.99 16.09 18.85
C PHE A 245 11.41 17.56 18.97
N THR A 246 12.69 17.84 18.73
CA THR A 246 13.22 19.22 18.76
C THR A 246 12.48 20.11 17.75
N GLY A 247 11.99 21.27 18.21
CA GLY A 247 11.22 22.21 17.38
C GLY A 247 9.73 21.82 17.18
N ALA A 248 9.25 20.73 17.77
CA ALA A 248 7.87 20.35 17.71
C ALA A 248 7.01 21.07 18.76
N ILE A 249 5.75 21.36 18.41
CA ILE A 249 4.70 21.68 19.36
C ILE A 249 4.20 20.36 19.94
N LEU A 250 4.27 20.22 21.27
CA LEU A 250 3.78 19.04 21.99
C LEU A 250 2.57 19.45 22.83
N ALA A 251 1.40 18.88 22.54
CA ALA A 251 0.16 19.26 23.18
C ALA A 251 -0.69 18.05 23.60
N PRO A 252 -1.32 18.06 24.79
CA PRO A 252 -2.24 17.01 25.16
C PRO A 252 -3.58 17.16 24.42
N ASP A 253 -4.20 16.04 24.07
CA ASP A 253 -5.63 15.95 23.71
C ASP A 253 -6.44 15.99 25.03
N SER A 254 -6.53 17.17 25.64
CA SER A 254 -6.97 17.39 27.02
C SER A 254 -8.39 16.90 27.32
N ALA A 255 -9.23 16.79 26.31
CA ALA A 255 -10.61 16.36 26.45
C ALA A 255 -10.91 15.08 25.66
N GLY A 256 -9.90 14.42 25.10
CA GLY A 256 -10.09 13.29 24.19
C GLY A 256 -10.93 13.63 22.96
N LEU A 257 -10.97 14.91 22.57
CA LEU A 257 -11.87 15.42 21.54
C LEU A 257 -11.58 14.83 20.16
N ILE A 258 -10.32 14.54 19.88
CA ILE A 258 -9.92 13.97 18.58
C ILE A 258 -10.45 12.54 18.46
N ALA A 259 -10.28 11.73 19.51
CA ALA A 259 -10.72 10.34 19.55
C ALA A 259 -12.25 10.23 19.70
N THR A 260 -12.84 10.96 20.68
CA THR A 260 -14.28 10.86 21.01
C THR A 260 -15.17 11.47 19.93
N GLN A 261 -14.73 12.55 19.28
CA GLN A 261 -15.46 13.17 18.18
C GLN A 261 -15.21 12.51 16.84
N ARG A 262 -14.41 11.43 16.81
CA ARG A 262 -14.06 10.66 15.60
C ARG A 262 -13.57 11.55 14.44
N ARG A 263 -12.89 12.66 14.77
CA ARG A 263 -12.37 13.61 13.78
C ARG A 263 -11.27 12.99 12.93
N TYR A 264 -10.50 12.08 13.53
CA TYR A 264 -9.45 11.33 12.89
C TYR A 264 -9.65 9.83 13.13
N ASP A 265 -9.26 9.00 12.17
CA ASP A 265 -9.32 7.54 12.34
C ASP A 265 -8.12 7.06 13.16
N LEU A 266 -8.36 6.89 14.46
CA LEU A 266 -7.37 6.36 15.42
C LEU A 266 -7.64 4.88 15.77
N SER A 267 -8.53 4.21 15.05
CA SER A 267 -8.90 2.81 15.32
C SER A 267 -7.74 1.82 15.17
N ARG A 268 -6.69 2.23 14.47
CA ARG A 268 -5.47 1.44 14.21
C ARG A 268 -4.24 1.95 14.96
N GLY A 269 -4.46 2.75 16.02
CA GLY A 269 -3.39 3.35 16.81
C GLY A 269 -2.96 4.72 16.29
N SER A 270 -1.75 5.12 16.66
CA SER A 270 -1.17 6.42 16.33
C SER A 270 -1.01 6.63 14.83
N VAL A 271 -1.27 7.84 14.34
CA VAL A 271 -1.27 8.19 12.91
C VAL A 271 -0.45 9.45 12.64
N LEU A 272 0.08 9.53 11.41
CA LEU A 272 0.90 10.62 10.91
C LEU A 272 0.29 11.20 9.64
N TYR A 273 0.15 12.54 9.60
CA TYR A 273 -0.32 13.30 8.46
C TYR A 273 0.70 14.35 8.04
N LEU A 274 0.79 14.61 6.74
CA LEU A 274 1.42 15.82 6.21
C LEU A 274 0.33 16.73 5.66
N LEU A 275 0.30 17.98 6.13
CA LEU A 275 -0.65 19.01 5.73
C LEU A 275 0.08 20.20 5.11
N ASP A 276 -0.53 20.85 4.12
CA ASP A 276 -0.05 22.13 3.59
C ASP A 276 -0.43 23.33 4.50
N GLN A 277 -0.11 24.54 4.04
CA GLN A 277 -0.44 25.78 4.78
C GLN A 277 -1.94 25.94 5.00
N LYS A 278 -2.79 25.55 4.04
CA LYS A 278 -4.26 25.59 4.13
C LYS A 278 -4.84 24.40 4.90
N LYS A 279 -3.97 23.56 5.45
CA LYS A 279 -4.33 22.30 6.11
C LYS A 279 -4.98 21.29 5.17
N THR A 280 -4.67 21.37 3.86
CA THR A 280 -5.00 20.30 2.93
C THR A 280 -4.16 19.07 3.26
N VAL A 281 -4.76 17.92 3.32
CA VAL A 281 -4.06 16.64 3.57
C VAL A 281 -3.25 16.27 2.32
N LEU A 282 -1.94 16.31 2.42
CA LEU A 282 -1.00 15.89 1.38
C LEU A 282 -0.67 14.40 1.50
N LEU A 283 -0.42 13.94 2.72
CA LEU A 283 -0.20 12.53 3.05
C LEU A 283 -1.00 12.14 4.28
N ARG A 284 -1.54 10.93 4.28
CA ARG A 284 -2.35 10.37 5.35
C ARG A 284 -1.82 8.99 5.75
N ASN A 285 -1.86 8.66 7.05
CA ASN A 285 -1.37 7.38 7.58
C ASN A 285 -0.01 7.01 6.99
N THR A 286 0.90 7.98 7.02
CA THR A 286 2.20 7.93 6.33
C THR A 286 3.34 7.56 7.28
N SER A 287 4.58 7.57 6.76
CA SER A 287 5.82 7.37 7.52
C SER A 287 6.78 8.54 7.28
N ILE A 288 7.74 8.73 8.17
CA ILE A 288 8.75 9.78 8.04
C ILE A 288 9.54 9.69 6.73
N PRO A 289 10.01 8.50 6.28
CA PRO A 289 10.69 8.39 4.98
C PRO A 289 9.80 8.82 3.79
N LYS A 290 8.50 8.48 3.81
CA LYS A 290 7.58 8.93 2.75
C LYS A 290 7.37 10.45 2.77
N VAL A 291 7.30 11.07 3.95
CA VAL A 291 7.24 12.53 4.09
C VAL A 291 8.49 13.20 3.53
N ALA A 292 9.68 12.69 3.87
CA ALA A 292 10.95 13.21 3.35
C ALA A 292 10.98 13.13 1.83
N SER A 293 10.69 11.96 1.25
CA SER A 293 10.66 11.77 -0.20
C SER A 293 9.66 12.71 -0.90
N TYR A 294 8.47 12.90 -0.31
CA TYR A 294 7.44 13.79 -0.86
C TYR A 294 7.93 15.24 -0.91
N LEU A 295 8.48 15.76 0.20
CA LEU A 295 8.95 17.13 0.29
C LEU A 295 10.20 17.37 -0.56
N ASP A 296 11.13 16.41 -0.66
CA ASP A 296 12.31 16.50 -1.52
C ASP A 296 11.94 16.62 -3.01
N ILE A 297 10.91 15.90 -3.46
CA ILE A 297 10.41 15.99 -4.84
C ILE A 297 9.74 17.34 -5.07
N TYR A 298 8.91 17.80 -4.14
CA TYR A 298 8.17 19.04 -4.26
C TYR A 298 9.07 20.27 -4.25
N GLU A 299 10.09 20.32 -3.37
CA GLU A 299 11.08 21.39 -3.35
C GLU A 299 11.90 21.47 -4.66
N LYS A 300 12.26 20.31 -5.24
CA LYS A 300 12.95 20.26 -6.53
C LYS A 300 12.11 20.79 -7.69
N GLN A 301 10.79 20.64 -7.63
CA GLN A 301 9.86 21.12 -8.65
C GLN A 301 9.55 22.62 -8.50
N THR A 302 9.61 23.16 -7.28
CA THR A 302 9.25 24.55 -6.97
C THR A 302 10.44 25.50 -6.88
N SER A 303 11.67 24.99 -6.89
CA SER A 303 12.88 25.82 -6.95
C SER A 303 13.08 26.41 -8.35
N PRO A 304 13.03 27.75 -8.53
CA PRO A 304 13.11 28.39 -9.85
C PRO A 304 14.53 28.37 -10.47
N ASP A 305 15.55 27.84 -9.79
CA ASP A 305 16.92 27.79 -10.28
C ASP A 305 17.23 26.44 -10.97
N ARG A 306 16.78 26.30 -12.20
CA ARG A 306 17.39 25.46 -13.24
C ARG A 306 17.11 26.06 -14.61
N THR A 307 17.83 27.11 -14.98
CA THR A 307 18.19 27.33 -16.37
C THR A 307 19.33 26.37 -16.73
N PRO A 308 19.24 25.64 -17.87
CA PRO A 308 20.28 24.73 -18.32
C PRO A 308 21.58 25.45 -18.69
#